data_f9e57c5206dd429ef3219f94f3fcbd63
#
_entry.id   f9e57c5206dd429ef3219f94f3fcbd63
#
_cell.length_a   1.000
_cell.length_b   1.000
_cell.length_c   1.000
_cell.angle_alpha   90.00
_cell.angle_beta   90.00
_cell.angle_gamma   90.00
#
_symmetry.space_group_name_H-M   'P 1'
#
loop_
_entity.id
_entity.type
_entity.pdbx_description
1 polymer ?
#
loop_
_entity_poly.entity_id
_entity_poly.type
_entity_poly.pdbx_seq_one_letter_code
_entity_poly.pdbx_strand_id
1 'polypeptide(L)'
;MAVKMARRMAELRASEIREILKLTQRPEVISFAGGLPAAETFPAEDIAGVTTKVLSEDGPRALQYSPTEGFPPLRQAIADRMNAKLGTAVDSSEILITSGSQQGLDFTGKILLDPGDVVLCESPTYLGAINAFKAYEPQFVEIETDDDGMVVSDLERRLSGIPNARFIYVIPDFQNPSGNTWSLERRKGVMDLARRFEVPVIEDSPYAEVRFEGQSVPPLKSLEGNEWVVFLGTFSKVFCPGLRLGWLSAAPELFQKYVFVKQAADLHTSTLGQMQLAGYLETYGLDRNIQGVIDLYRSRRDVMLRTMEAEFPDGITWTRPEGGMFLWITLPESLNAREILELCLVEDVAFVPGGAFFPNGGHENTLRMNYSTSSTERIEEGVKRMAKVLRQAIE
;
A
#
# COMPACT_ATOMS: atom_id res chain seq x y z
N MET A 1 -13.72 -10.42 -35.38
CA MET A 1 -12.90 -9.24 -35.71
C MET A 1 -11.77 -9.18 -34.67
N ALA A 2 -10.50 -9.34 -35.05
CA ALA A 2 -9.35 -9.26 -34.16
C ALA A 2 -8.91 -7.78 -34.07
N VAL A 3 -9.15 -7.12 -32.96
CA VAL A 3 -8.66 -5.76 -32.73
C VAL A 3 -7.17 -5.82 -32.39
N LYS A 4 -6.34 -5.05 -33.11
CA LYS A 4 -4.91 -4.93 -32.84
C LYS A 4 -4.71 -4.06 -31.60
N MET A 5 -4.32 -4.67 -30.48
CA MET A 5 -4.01 -3.98 -29.23
C MET A 5 -2.59 -3.40 -29.22
N ALA A 6 -2.34 -2.44 -28.32
CA ALA A 6 -0.99 -1.96 -28.08
C ALA A 6 -0.12 -3.09 -27.50
N ARG A 7 1.20 -3.11 -27.83
CA ARG A 7 2.14 -4.16 -27.40
C ARG A 7 2.15 -4.36 -25.89
N ARG A 8 2.17 -3.27 -25.12
CA ARG A 8 2.15 -3.28 -23.65
C ARG A 8 0.96 -4.02 -23.02
N MET A 9 -0.16 -4.22 -23.77
CA MET A 9 -1.33 -4.95 -23.29
C MET A 9 -1.11 -6.46 -23.23
N ALA A 10 -0.11 -6.99 -23.92
CA ALA A 10 0.20 -8.43 -23.91
C ALA A 10 0.70 -8.92 -22.54
N GLU A 11 1.41 -8.08 -21.82
CA GLU A 11 1.97 -8.37 -20.48
C GLU A 11 0.98 -8.15 -19.33
N LEU A 12 -0.09 -7.37 -19.58
CA LEU A 12 -1.09 -7.07 -18.54
C LEU A 12 -2.04 -8.24 -18.34
N ARG A 13 -2.02 -8.82 -17.15
CA ARG A 13 -2.92 -9.90 -16.73
C ARG A 13 -3.86 -9.44 -15.64
N ALA A 14 -4.95 -10.17 -15.45
CA ALA A 14 -5.84 -9.96 -14.29
C ALA A 14 -5.05 -10.13 -12.99
N SER A 15 -5.35 -9.29 -12.01
CA SER A 15 -4.73 -9.40 -10.68
C SER A 15 -5.07 -10.75 -10.05
N GLU A 16 -4.06 -11.53 -9.66
CA GLU A 16 -4.22 -12.81 -8.97
C GLU A 16 -5.03 -12.66 -7.69
N ILE A 17 -4.80 -11.59 -6.94
CA ILE A 17 -5.61 -11.28 -5.74
C ILE A 17 -7.10 -11.15 -6.10
N ARG A 18 -7.45 -10.54 -7.23
CA ARG A 18 -8.85 -10.42 -7.67
C ARG A 18 -9.50 -11.77 -7.95
N GLU A 19 -8.76 -12.69 -8.56
CA GLU A 19 -9.30 -14.04 -8.81
C GLU A 19 -9.54 -14.78 -7.49
N ILE A 20 -8.60 -14.70 -6.55
CA ILE A 20 -8.79 -15.26 -5.20
C ILE A 20 -9.97 -14.59 -4.48
N LEU A 21 -10.12 -13.27 -4.57
CA LEU A 21 -11.22 -12.54 -3.95
C LEU A 21 -12.59 -12.93 -4.52
N LYS A 22 -12.69 -13.38 -5.77
CA LYS A 22 -13.94 -13.93 -6.30
C LYS A 22 -14.30 -15.26 -5.63
N LEU A 23 -13.31 -16.11 -5.35
CA LEU A 23 -13.54 -17.39 -4.65
C LEU A 23 -13.95 -17.18 -3.19
N THR A 24 -13.54 -16.07 -2.57
CA THR A 24 -13.79 -15.75 -1.15
C THR A 24 -15.10 -14.96 -0.92
N GLN A 25 -15.96 -14.81 -1.93
CA GLN A 25 -17.27 -14.15 -1.77
C GLN A 25 -18.29 -15.01 -1.00
N ARG A 26 -18.03 -16.29 -0.84
CA ARG A 26 -18.90 -17.21 -0.09
C ARG A 26 -18.80 -16.89 1.42
N PRO A 27 -19.92 -16.74 2.15
CA PRO A 27 -19.92 -16.34 3.57
C PRO A 27 -19.20 -17.32 4.50
N GLU A 28 -19.17 -18.61 4.14
CA GLU A 28 -18.48 -19.66 4.88
C GLU A 28 -16.96 -19.53 4.83
N VAL A 29 -16.41 -18.94 3.76
CA VAL A 29 -14.95 -18.80 3.60
C VAL A 29 -14.38 -17.75 4.53
N ILE A 30 -13.41 -18.15 5.33
CA ILE A 30 -12.59 -17.24 6.15
C ILE A 30 -11.46 -16.70 5.29
N SER A 31 -11.59 -15.44 4.88
CA SER A 31 -10.63 -14.86 3.95
C SER A 31 -9.58 -14.00 4.66
N PHE A 32 -8.33 -14.44 4.59
CA PHE A 32 -7.14 -13.66 4.93
C PHE A 32 -6.47 -13.07 3.66
N ALA A 33 -7.09 -13.19 2.50
CA ALA A 33 -6.51 -12.78 1.21
C ALA A 33 -6.65 -11.27 0.95
N GLY A 34 -7.76 -10.66 1.33
CA GLY A 34 -8.07 -9.27 1.03
C GLY A 34 -7.14 -8.27 1.72
N GLY A 35 -6.98 -7.09 1.11
CA GLY A 35 -6.34 -5.92 1.74
C GLY A 35 -7.38 -4.82 2.02
N LEU A 36 -8.59 -5.21 2.40
CA LEU A 36 -9.68 -4.29 2.66
C LEU A 36 -9.62 -3.79 4.11
N PRO A 37 -9.86 -2.50 4.37
CA PRO A 37 -10.08 -2.02 5.73
C PRO A 37 -11.38 -2.58 6.32
N ALA A 38 -11.45 -2.62 7.64
CA ALA A 38 -12.63 -3.04 8.38
C ALA A 38 -13.81 -2.08 8.18
N ALA A 39 -14.90 -2.55 7.61
CA ALA A 39 -16.05 -1.70 7.27
C ALA A 39 -16.71 -1.08 8.51
N GLU A 40 -16.63 -1.73 9.67
CA GLU A 40 -17.13 -1.22 10.96
C GLU A 40 -16.40 0.04 11.46
N THR A 41 -15.24 0.37 10.89
CA THR A 41 -14.51 1.61 11.22
C THR A 41 -14.91 2.81 10.36
N PHE A 42 -15.78 2.62 9.37
CA PHE A 42 -16.18 3.70 8.48
C PHE A 42 -17.20 4.62 9.16
N PRO A 43 -16.94 5.94 9.27
CA PRO A 43 -17.81 6.88 9.95
C PRO A 43 -18.99 7.32 9.04
N ALA A 44 -19.85 6.37 8.68
CA ALA A 44 -20.90 6.57 7.67
C ALA A 44 -21.92 7.65 8.06
N GLU A 45 -22.32 7.71 9.34
CA GLU A 45 -23.26 8.73 9.84
C GLU A 45 -22.65 10.15 9.78
N ASP A 46 -21.39 10.28 10.21
CA ASP A 46 -20.68 11.57 10.16
C ASP A 46 -20.51 12.05 8.71
N ILE A 47 -20.16 11.12 7.79
CA ILE A 47 -20.06 11.41 6.35
C ILE A 47 -21.42 11.85 5.79
N ALA A 48 -22.52 11.22 6.19
CA ALA A 48 -23.86 11.60 5.75
C ALA A 48 -24.20 13.03 6.21
N GLY A 49 -23.90 13.39 7.46
CA GLY A 49 -24.07 14.72 8.01
C GLY A 49 -23.26 15.78 7.26
N VAL A 50 -21.96 15.51 7.06
CA VAL A 50 -21.07 16.39 6.28
C VAL A 50 -21.53 16.53 4.83
N THR A 51 -21.98 15.45 4.20
CA THR A 51 -22.48 15.48 2.82
C THR A 51 -23.70 16.39 2.70
N THR A 52 -24.64 16.27 3.63
CA THR A 52 -25.83 17.12 3.69
C THR A 52 -25.45 18.60 3.83
N LYS A 53 -24.51 18.91 4.74
CA LYS A 53 -24.00 20.26 4.95
C LYS A 53 -23.36 20.80 3.67
N VAL A 54 -22.43 20.09 3.06
CA VAL A 54 -21.72 20.48 1.83
C VAL A 54 -22.71 20.80 0.71
N LEU A 55 -23.69 19.93 0.48
CA LEU A 55 -24.65 20.12 -0.61
C LEU A 55 -25.65 21.25 -0.34
N SER A 56 -26.00 21.50 0.91
CA SER A 56 -26.92 22.60 1.27
C SER A 56 -26.25 23.98 1.27
N GLU A 57 -24.97 24.06 1.68
CA GLU A 57 -24.26 25.34 1.82
C GLU A 57 -23.49 25.73 0.55
N ASP A 58 -22.89 24.77 -0.18
CA ASP A 58 -22.05 25.04 -1.36
C ASP A 58 -22.23 23.96 -2.46
N GLY A 59 -23.49 23.49 -2.63
CA GLY A 59 -23.83 22.44 -3.59
C GLY A 59 -23.42 22.76 -5.03
N PRO A 60 -23.67 23.97 -5.57
CA PRO A 60 -23.22 24.32 -6.93
C PRO A 60 -21.69 24.12 -7.12
N ARG A 61 -20.87 24.50 -6.14
CA ARG A 61 -19.42 24.36 -6.21
C ARG A 61 -19.00 22.88 -6.06
N ALA A 62 -19.64 22.14 -5.16
CA ALA A 62 -19.36 20.73 -4.94
C ALA A 62 -19.62 19.86 -6.18
N LEU A 63 -20.54 20.30 -7.05
CA LEU A 63 -20.95 19.59 -8.27
C LEU A 63 -20.30 20.15 -9.53
N GLN A 64 -19.45 21.18 -9.42
CA GLN A 64 -18.75 21.82 -10.55
C GLN A 64 -17.33 21.25 -10.71
N TYR A 65 -16.73 21.50 -11.88
CA TYR A 65 -15.30 21.29 -12.08
C TYR A 65 -14.45 22.09 -11.08
N SER A 66 -13.29 21.56 -10.72
CA SER A 66 -12.36 22.19 -9.79
C SER A 66 -10.91 22.18 -10.32
N PRO A 67 -9.97 22.88 -9.67
CA PRO A 67 -8.56 22.83 -10.06
C PRO A 67 -8.02 21.40 -10.07
N THR A 68 -7.10 21.14 -11.01
CA THR A 68 -6.47 19.84 -11.19
C THR A 68 -5.74 19.37 -9.93
N GLU A 69 -5.05 20.29 -9.26
CA GLU A 69 -4.29 20.02 -8.04
C GLU A 69 -5.18 19.58 -6.89
N GLY A 70 -6.45 19.99 -6.90
CA GLY A 70 -7.46 19.63 -5.91
C GLY A 70 -7.97 20.82 -5.10
N PHE A 71 -8.92 20.51 -4.23
CA PHE A 71 -9.61 21.47 -3.37
C PHE A 71 -8.66 22.09 -2.33
N PRO A 72 -8.42 23.43 -2.36
CA PRO A 72 -7.39 24.06 -1.53
C PRO A 72 -7.52 23.75 -0.02
N PRO A 73 -8.71 23.78 0.61
CA PRO A 73 -8.82 23.44 2.04
C PRO A 73 -8.38 21.99 2.35
N LEU A 74 -8.65 21.02 1.47
CA LEU A 74 -8.18 19.65 1.66
C LEU A 74 -6.66 19.54 1.52
N ARG A 75 -6.08 20.21 0.52
CA ARG A 75 -4.62 20.25 0.33
C ARG A 75 -3.94 20.85 1.55
N GLN A 76 -4.47 21.92 2.13
CA GLN A 76 -3.95 22.52 3.35
C GLN A 76 -4.04 21.57 4.53
N ALA A 77 -5.20 20.94 4.75
CA ALA A 77 -5.38 19.98 5.85
C ALA A 77 -4.42 18.79 5.74
N ILE A 78 -4.11 18.32 4.53
CA ILE A 78 -3.13 17.26 4.28
C ILE A 78 -1.72 17.73 4.63
N ALA A 79 -1.30 18.91 4.15
CA ALA A 79 0.02 19.46 4.43
C ALA A 79 0.22 19.66 5.94
N ASP A 80 -0.77 20.25 6.63
CA ASP A 80 -0.74 20.46 8.08
C ASP A 80 -0.61 19.14 8.83
N ARG A 81 -1.36 18.11 8.41
CA ARG A 81 -1.28 16.79 9.01
C ARG A 81 0.07 16.11 8.79
N MET A 82 0.59 16.13 7.56
CA MET A 82 1.91 15.59 7.26
C MET A 82 2.98 16.25 8.10
N ASN A 83 2.96 17.58 8.21
CA ASN A 83 3.92 18.33 9.00
C ASN A 83 3.80 18.02 10.51
N ALA A 84 2.58 17.92 11.02
CA ALA A 84 2.34 17.67 12.45
C ALA A 84 2.58 16.20 12.86
N LYS A 85 2.23 15.23 12.03
CA LYS A 85 2.26 13.80 12.39
C LYS A 85 3.48 13.06 11.86
N LEU A 86 4.02 13.48 10.70
CA LEU A 86 5.13 12.82 10.03
C LEU A 86 6.42 13.64 10.11
N GLY A 87 6.38 14.86 10.64
CA GLY A 87 7.55 15.73 10.76
C GLY A 87 8.09 16.24 9.42
N THR A 88 7.26 16.27 8.39
CA THR A 88 7.63 16.86 7.09
C THR A 88 7.58 18.39 7.14
N ALA A 89 8.04 19.05 6.06
CA ALA A 89 7.93 20.50 5.87
C ALA A 89 7.33 20.79 4.47
N VAL A 90 6.16 20.19 4.20
CA VAL A 90 5.49 20.26 2.90
C VAL A 90 4.54 21.46 2.88
N ASP A 91 4.58 22.27 1.81
CA ASP A 91 3.57 23.32 1.56
C ASP A 91 2.36 22.74 0.82
N SER A 92 1.18 23.31 1.07
CA SER A 92 -0.05 22.86 0.41
C SER A 92 -0.01 23.02 -1.12
N SER A 93 0.83 23.90 -1.66
CA SER A 93 1.07 24.01 -3.10
C SER A 93 1.79 22.79 -3.71
N GLU A 94 2.47 21.99 -2.89
CA GLU A 94 3.16 20.76 -3.30
C GLU A 94 2.26 19.50 -3.19
N ILE A 95 1.00 19.67 -2.79
CA ILE A 95 0.03 18.56 -2.66
C ILE A 95 -0.84 18.48 -3.92
N LEU A 96 -0.83 17.35 -4.59
CA LEU A 96 -1.76 16.99 -5.66
C LEU A 96 -2.72 15.91 -5.18
N ILE A 97 -4.02 16.18 -5.23
CA ILE A 97 -5.04 15.18 -4.88
C ILE A 97 -5.20 14.18 -6.03
N THR A 98 -5.17 12.90 -5.68
CA THR A 98 -5.29 11.80 -6.64
C THR A 98 -6.51 10.91 -6.35
N SER A 99 -6.96 10.16 -7.35
CA SER A 99 -8.02 9.17 -7.21
C SER A 99 -7.49 7.88 -6.54
N GLY A 100 -7.02 8.04 -5.28
CA GLY A 100 -6.23 7.08 -4.51
C GLY A 100 -4.76 7.09 -4.91
N SER A 101 -3.87 6.53 -4.06
CA SER A 101 -2.43 6.43 -4.34
C SER A 101 -2.11 5.59 -5.59
N GLN A 102 -3.00 4.66 -5.96
CA GLN A 102 -2.86 3.87 -7.19
C GLN A 102 -2.74 4.73 -8.45
N GLN A 103 -3.44 5.87 -8.49
CA GLN A 103 -3.29 6.83 -9.59
C GLN A 103 -1.91 7.51 -9.55
N GLY A 104 -1.38 7.78 -8.36
CA GLY A 104 -0.01 8.30 -8.21
C GLY A 104 1.04 7.32 -8.74
N LEU A 105 0.86 6.01 -8.48
CA LEU A 105 1.73 4.95 -9.03
C LEU A 105 1.67 4.91 -10.56
N ASP A 106 0.47 4.92 -11.15
CA ASP A 106 0.31 4.93 -12.60
C ASP A 106 0.97 6.17 -13.23
N PHE A 107 0.76 7.35 -12.64
CA PHE A 107 1.39 8.58 -13.10
C PHE A 107 2.91 8.55 -12.98
N THR A 108 3.45 7.96 -11.91
CA THR A 108 4.90 7.76 -11.76
C THR A 108 5.47 6.95 -12.93
N GLY A 109 4.85 5.82 -13.24
CA GLY A 109 5.25 5.02 -14.40
C GLY A 109 5.17 5.81 -15.71
N LYS A 110 4.09 6.57 -15.90
CA LYS A 110 3.87 7.39 -17.11
C LYS A 110 4.86 8.54 -17.28
N ILE A 111 5.38 9.09 -16.18
CA ILE A 111 6.31 10.24 -16.20
C ILE A 111 7.76 9.77 -16.32
N LEU A 112 8.12 8.67 -15.65
CA LEU A 112 9.51 8.30 -15.43
C LEU A 112 9.98 7.09 -16.24
N LEU A 113 9.07 6.29 -16.85
CA LEU A 113 9.45 5.05 -17.50
C LEU A 113 9.28 5.09 -19.03
N ASP A 114 10.36 4.75 -19.70
CA ASP A 114 10.35 4.26 -21.07
C ASP A 114 10.53 2.72 -21.07
N PRO A 115 10.11 2.01 -22.14
CA PRO A 115 10.29 0.56 -22.24
C PRO A 115 11.76 0.13 -22.08
N GLY A 116 12.01 -0.76 -21.12
CA GLY A 116 13.34 -1.27 -20.79
C GLY A 116 14.10 -0.50 -19.71
N ASP A 117 13.55 0.60 -19.22
CA ASP A 117 14.07 1.29 -18.02
C ASP A 117 13.96 0.41 -16.77
N VAL A 118 14.76 0.71 -15.75
CA VAL A 118 14.83 -0.11 -14.56
C VAL A 118 14.12 0.55 -13.37
N VAL A 119 13.27 -0.22 -12.72
CA VAL A 119 12.66 0.06 -11.42
C VAL A 119 13.32 -0.82 -10.36
N LEU A 120 13.93 -0.19 -9.35
CA LEU A 120 14.40 -0.91 -8.17
C LEU A 120 13.27 -0.98 -7.13
N CYS A 121 13.05 -2.15 -6.54
CA CYS A 121 11.99 -2.33 -5.55
C CYS A 121 12.41 -3.32 -4.46
N GLU A 122 11.67 -3.34 -3.38
CA GLU A 122 11.82 -4.33 -2.31
C GLU A 122 11.54 -5.76 -2.82
N SER A 123 12.09 -6.75 -2.15
CA SER A 123 11.83 -8.17 -2.39
C SER A 123 11.36 -8.83 -1.09
N PRO A 124 10.04 -9.10 -0.94
CA PRO A 124 8.91 -8.85 -1.86
C PRO A 124 8.46 -7.39 -1.94
N THR A 125 7.60 -7.05 -2.94
CA THR A 125 7.04 -5.70 -3.12
C THR A 125 5.55 -5.72 -3.45
N TYR A 126 4.89 -4.55 -3.40
CA TYR A 126 3.45 -4.42 -3.57
C TYR A 126 2.97 -4.74 -4.99
N LEU A 127 2.12 -5.75 -5.12
CA LEU A 127 1.57 -6.21 -6.40
C LEU A 127 0.85 -5.09 -7.18
N GLY A 128 0.19 -4.14 -6.47
CA GLY A 128 -0.48 -3.02 -7.14
C GLY A 128 0.48 -2.05 -7.82
N ALA A 129 1.68 -1.87 -7.27
CA ALA A 129 2.75 -1.08 -7.87
C ALA A 129 3.37 -1.84 -9.06
N ILE A 130 3.68 -3.13 -8.88
CA ILE A 130 4.15 -3.98 -9.99
C ILE A 130 3.21 -3.86 -11.19
N ASN A 131 1.90 -3.99 -10.98
CA ASN A 131 0.91 -3.93 -12.04
C ASN A 131 0.78 -2.54 -12.67
N ALA A 132 0.91 -1.46 -11.89
CA ALA A 132 0.90 -0.10 -12.42
C ALA A 132 2.11 0.15 -13.32
N PHE A 133 3.29 -0.26 -12.89
CA PHE A 133 4.53 -0.03 -13.64
C PHE A 133 4.67 -0.95 -14.85
N LYS A 134 4.22 -2.21 -14.79
CA LYS A 134 4.24 -3.15 -15.94
C LYS A 134 3.58 -2.59 -17.20
N ALA A 135 2.62 -1.67 -17.05
CA ALA A 135 2.00 -1.00 -18.20
C ALA A 135 2.99 -0.16 -19.03
N TYR A 136 4.14 0.17 -18.48
CA TYR A 136 5.21 0.96 -19.10
C TYR A 136 6.43 0.13 -19.50
N GLU A 137 6.33 -1.20 -19.41
CA GLU A 137 7.31 -2.19 -19.86
C GLU A 137 8.72 -2.02 -19.23
N PRO A 138 8.86 -1.75 -17.90
CA PRO A 138 10.15 -1.66 -17.24
C PRO A 138 10.75 -3.04 -16.99
N GLN A 139 12.03 -3.05 -16.64
CA GLN A 139 12.69 -4.15 -15.95
C GLN A 139 12.67 -3.90 -14.45
N PHE A 140 12.32 -4.93 -13.66
CA PHE A 140 12.38 -4.84 -12.21
C PHE A 140 13.69 -5.43 -11.69
N VAL A 141 14.33 -4.71 -10.79
CA VAL A 141 15.48 -5.18 -10.02
C VAL A 141 15.08 -5.22 -8.56
N GLU A 142 14.96 -6.42 -8.06
CA GLU A 142 14.64 -6.69 -6.67
C GLU A 142 15.89 -6.49 -5.80
N ILE A 143 15.71 -5.73 -4.70
CA ILE A 143 16.73 -5.45 -3.71
C ILE A 143 16.42 -6.29 -2.48
N GLU A 144 17.42 -6.96 -1.93
CA GLU A 144 17.28 -7.76 -0.72
C GLU A 144 16.67 -6.95 0.42
N THR A 145 15.80 -7.58 1.19
CA THR A 145 15.19 -7.02 2.40
C THR A 145 15.41 -7.94 3.58
N ASP A 146 15.55 -7.35 4.76
CA ASP A 146 15.58 -8.05 6.05
C ASP A 146 14.54 -7.43 7.01
N ASP A 147 14.59 -7.74 8.29
CA ASP A 147 13.65 -7.23 9.29
C ASP A 147 13.73 -5.71 9.48
N ASP A 148 14.85 -5.09 9.14
CA ASP A 148 15.08 -3.64 9.18
C ASP A 148 14.71 -2.91 7.87
N GLY A 149 14.34 -3.64 6.82
CA GLY A 149 13.96 -3.12 5.52
C GLY A 149 14.98 -3.39 4.40
N MET A 150 15.03 -2.53 3.39
CA MET A 150 15.89 -2.70 2.22
C MET A 150 17.38 -2.71 2.60
N VAL A 151 18.13 -3.70 2.13
CA VAL A 151 19.59 -3.82 2.37
C VAL A 151 20.34 -2.79 1.57
N VAL A 152 20.89 -1.77 2.25
CA VAL A 152 21.55 -0.61 1.63
C VAL A 152 22.76 -1.01 0.79
N SER A 153 23.56 -2.00 1.22
CA SER A 153 24.73 -2.47 0.46
C SER A 153 24.33 -3.19 -0.84
N ASP A 154 23.20 -3.89 -0.88
CA ASP A 154 22.69 -4.48 -2.11
C ASP A 154 22.16 -3.39 -3.06
N LEU A 155 21.43 -2.40 -2.53
CA LEU A 155 20.96 -1.25 -3.31
C LEU A 155 22.15 -0.50 -3.95
N GLU A 156 23.22 -0.21 -3.19
CA GLU A 156 24.41 0.45 -3.69
C GLU A 156 25.10 -0.35 -4.80
N ARG A 157 25.24 -1.66 -4.59
CA ARG A 157 25.81 -2.58 -5.58
C ARG A 157 25.02 -2.57 -6.88
N ARG A 158 23.67 -2.61 -6.80
CA ARG A 158 22.80 -2.57 -7.98
C ARG A 158 22.85 -1.25 -8.69
N LEU A 159 22.71 -0.12 -7.97
CA LEU A 159 22.78 1.22 -8.56
C LEU A 159 24.11 1.48 -9.27
N SER A 160 25.21 0.98 -8.74
CA SER A 160 26.54 1.13 -9.37
C SER A 160 26.67 0.41 -10.73
N GLY A 161 25.83 -0.60 -10.97
CA GLY A 161 25.84 -1.39 -12.21
C GLY A 161 24.72 -1.08 -13.20
N ILE A 162 23.75 -0.21 -12.83
CA ILE A 162 22.53 0.02 -13.62
C ILE A 162 22.39 1.50 -13.98
N PRO A 163 22.88 1.91 -15.15
CA PRO A 163 22.87 3.33 -15.56
C PRO A 163 21.48 3.88 -15.93
N ASN A 164 20.53 3.01 -16.21
CA ASN A 164 19.14 3.36 -16.57
C ASN A 164 18.14 3.09 -15.43
N ALA A 165 18.59 3.11 -14.17
CA ALA A 165 17.73 3.13 -13.01
C ALA A 165 16.90 4.42 -12.99
N ARG A 166 15.57 4.31 -12.93
CA ARG A 166 14.66 5.46 -12.99
C ARG A 166 14.14 5.90 -11.65
N PHE A 167 13.80 4.94 -10.80
CA PHE A 167 13.41 5.22 -9.42
C PHE A 167 13.51 3.97 -8.54
N ILE A 168 13.47 4.22 -7.23
CA ILE A 168 13.40 3.20 -6.18
C ILE A 168 11.99 3.26 -5.59
N TYR A 169 11.24 2.17 -5.64
CA TYR A 169 9.89 2.07 -5.06
C TYR A 169 9.92 1.37 -3.71
N VAL A 170 9.35 1.99 -2.68
CA VAL A 170 9.39 1.49 -1.30
C VAL A 170 8.09 1.74 -0.52
N ILE A 171 7.81 0.87 0.47
CA ILE A 171 6.81 1.05 1.51
C ILE A 171 7.50 0.92 2.87
N PRO A 172 8.03 2.00 3.47
CA PRO A 172 8.88 1.89 4.65
C PRO A 172 8.15 1.57 5.96
N ASP A 173 6.82 1.71 6.01
CA ASP A 173 6.01 1.45 7.20
C ASP A 173 5.01 0.33 6.95
N PHE A 174 5.11 -0.76 7.75
CA PHE A 174 4.19 -1.90 7.71
C PHE A 174 3.96 -2.41 6.29
N GLN A 175 5.06 -2.65 5.60
CA GLN A 175 5.14 -2.96 4.18
C GLN A 175 4.10 -4.00 3.73
N ASN A 176 3.52 -3.79 2.57
CA ASN A 176 2.71 -4.79 1.89
C ASN A 176 3.57 -5.50 0.84
N PRO A 177 3.93 -6.81 1.05
CA PRO A 177 3.21 -7.79 1.87
C PRO A 177 3.83 -8.11 3.24
N SER A 178 5.08 -7.73 3.55
CA SER A 178 5.86 -8.28 4.66
C SER A 178 5.36 -7.87 6.06
N GLY A 179 4.73 -6.71 6.18
CA GLY A 179 4.37 -6.12 7.46
C GLY A 179 5.54 -5.44 8.20
N ASN A 180 6.75 -5.52 7.66
CA ASN A 180 7.95 -4.95 8.28
C ASN A 180 7.97 -3.42 8.21
N THR A 181 8.69 -2.80 9.15
CA THR A 181 8.94 -1.36 9.18
C THR A 181 10.43 -1.10 9.11
N TRP A 182 10.84 -0.20 8.22
CA TRP A 182 12.23 0.16 8.06
C TRP A 182 12.77 0.93 9.26
N SER A 183 13.97 0.58 9.70
CA SER A 183 14.71 1.36 10.69
C SER A 183 15.10 2.74 10.13
N LEU A 184 15.34 3.70 11.02
CA LEU A 184 15.79 5.04 10.61
C LEU A 184 17.14 4.99 9.88
N GLU A 185 18.01 4.07 10.26
CA GLU A 185 19.31 3.87 9.60
C GLU A 185 19.14 3.46 8.13
N ARG A 186 18.23 2.51 7.87
CA ARG A 186 17.89 2.08 6.50
C ARG A 186 17.34 3.22 5.66
N ARG A 187 16.41 3.99 6.23
CA ARG A 187 15.85 5.17 5.55
C ARG A 187 16.93 6.17 5.17
N LYS A 188 17.83 6.52 6.09
CA LYS A 188 18.97 7.42 5.82
C LYS A 188 19.91 6.85 4.75
N GLY A 189 20.28 5.58 4.84
CA GLY A 189 21.15 4.93 3.87
C GLY A 189 20.58 4.95 2.45
N VAL A 190 19.28 4.69 2.30
CA VAL A 190 18.59 4.77 1.00
C VAL A 190 18.57 6.21 0.48
N MET A 191 18.31 7.21 1.34
CA MET A 191 18.33 8.62 0.94
C MET A 191 19.73 9.10 0.50
N ASP A 192 20.78 8.65 1.17
CA ASP A 192 22.17 8.96 0.77
C ASP A 192 22.49 8.39 -0.61
N LEU A 193 22.04 7.17 -0.91
CA LEU A 193 22.21 6.56 -2.23
C LEU A 193 21.35 7.26 -3.30
N ALA A 194 20.09 7.59 -2.99
CA ALA A 194 19.22 8.32 -3.90
C ALA A 194 19.84 9.63 -4.37
N ARG A 195 20.40 10.41 -3.43
CA ARG A 195 21.12 11.66 -3.74
C ARG A 195 22.40 11.42 -4.55
N ARG A 196 23.21 10.43 -4.15
CA ARG A 196 24.50 10.14 -4.79
C ARG A 196 24.36 9.64 -6.22
N PHE A 197 23.32 8.85 -6.49
CA PHE A 197 23.05 8.29 -7.81
C PHE A 197 22.02 9.10 -8.61
N GLU A 198 21.47 10.16 -8.03
CA GLU A 198 20.45 11.02 -8.66
C GLU A 198 19.19 10.20 -9.11
N VAL A 199 18.79 9.22 -8.29
CA VAL A 199 17.64 8.34 -8.55
C VAL A 199 16.53 8.65 -7.55
N PRO A 200 15.35 9.11 -7.98
CA PRO A 200 14.26 9.44 -7.07
C PRO A 200 13.70 8.21 -6.34
N VAL A 201 13.19 8.44 -5.14
CA VAL A 201 12.49 7.44 -4.33
C VAL A 201 10.99 7.71 -4.37
N ILE A 202 10.23 6.68 -4.68
CA ILE A 202 8.76 6.70 -4.58
C ILE A 202 8.39 6.06 -3.26
N GLU A 203 8.10 6.90 -2.26
CA GLU A 203 7.69 6.48 -0.93
C GLU A 203 6.17 6.34 -0.89
N ASP A 204 5.67 5.10 -0.92
CA ASP A 204 4.24 4.79 -0.76
C ASP A 204 3.93 4.56 0.72
N SER A 205 3.11 5.43 1.31
CA SER A 205 2.87 5.49 2.76
C SER A 205 1.40 5.35 3.13
N PRO A 206 0.78 4.18 2.90
CA PRO A 206 -0.62 3.97 3.24
C PRO A 206 -0.86 3.59 4.70
N TYR A 207 0.17 3.16 5.45
CA TYR A 207 0.00 2.54 6.76
C TYR A 207 0.70 3.25 7.92
N ALA A 208 1.53 4.27 7.68
CA ALA A 208 2.39 4.90 8.69
C ALA A 208 1.63 5.31 9.97
N GLU A 209 0.37 5.74 9.85
CA GLU A 209 -0.46 6.12 10.99
C GLU A 209 -1.20 4.94 11.68
N VAL A 210 -1.12 3.72 11.14
CA VAL A 210 -1.76 2.51 11.70
C VAL A 210 -0.74 1.71 12.50
N ARG A 211 -0.10 2.36 13.48
CA ARG A 211 0.91 1.76 14.36
C ARG A 211 0.29 1.30 15.67
N PHE A 212 0.56 0.04 16.06
CA PHE A 212 0.06 -0.56 17.32
C PHE A 212 1.06 -0.45 18.45
N GLU A 213 2.35 -0.56 18.13
CA GLU A 213 3.46 -0.66 19.07
C GLU A 213 4.66 0.15 18.59
N GLY A 214 5.63 0.36 19.48
CA GLY A 214 6.86 1.08 19.19
C GLY A 214 6.64 2.58 18.96
N GLN A 215 7.61 3.22 18.32
CA GLN A 215 7.58 4.65 18.01
C GLN A 215 7.57 4.86 16.50
N SER A 216 6.92 5.94 16.07
CA SER A 216 6.91 6.33 14.67
C SER A 216 8.33 6.64 14.18
N VAL A 217 8.68 6.14 13.02
CA VAL A 217 9.95 6.42 12.34
C VAL A 217 9.69 7.52 11.31
N PRO A 218 10.52 8.59 11.29
CA PRO A 218 10.37 9.67 10.30
C PRO A 218 10.36 9.13 8.87
N PRO A 219 9.40 9.52 8.01
CA PRO A 219 9.36 9.09 6.61
C PRO A 219 10.57 9.63 5.83
N LEU A 220 10.89 9.03 4.69
CA LEU A 220 11.96 9.50 3.82
C LEU A 220 11.73 10.97 3.41
N LYS A 221 10.46 11.34 3.17
CA LYS A 221 10.04 12.71 2.83
C LYS A 221 10.39 13.76 3.89
N SER A 222 10.67 13.36 5.13
CA SER A 222 11.11 14.28 6.21
C SER A 222 12.64 14.35 6.39
N LEU A 223 13.40 13.51 5.69
CA LEU A 223 14.86 13.43 5.83
C LEU A 223 15.58 14.40 4.89
N GLU A 224 16.88 14.58 5.09
CA GLU A 224 17.74 15.33 4.20
C GLU A 224 17.74 14.71 2.79
N GLY A 225 17.62 15.55 1.76
CA GLY A 225 17.50 15.09 0.37
C GLY A 225 16.06 14.79 -0.06
N ASN A 226 15.08 15.27 0.70
CA ASN A 226 13.66 15.02 0.45
C ASN A 226 13.14 15.52 -0.92
N GLU A 227 13.90 16.34 -1.62
CA GLU A 227 13.63 16.74 -3.01
C GLU A 227 13.67 15.54 -3.98
N TRP A 228 14.38 14.46 -3.61
CA TRP A 228 14.42 13.21 -4.36
C TRP A 228 13.24 12.28 -4.03
N VAL A 229 12.37 12.67 -3.10
CA VAL A 229 11.25 11.83 -2.67
C VAL A 229 9.93 12.29 -3.29
N VAL A 230 9.27 11.39 -4.01
CA VAL A 230 7.84 11.47 -4.33
C VAL A 230 7.10 10.69 -3.25
N PHE A 231 6.37 11.42 -2.40
CA PHE A 231 5.55 10.82 -1.34
C PHE A 231 4.14 10.55 -1.86
N LEU A 232 3.63 9.34 -1.66
CA LEU A 232 2.27 8.93 -1.98
C LEU A 232 1.52 8.63 -0.69
N GLY A 233 0.42 9.32 -0.47
CA GLY A 233 -0.46 9.10 0.68
C GLY A 233 -1.87 8.71 0.26
N THR A 234 -2.63 8.12 1.17
CA THR A 234 -4.02 7.72 0.92
C THR A 234 -4.87 7.74 2.18
N PHE A 235 -6.13 8.10 2.03
CA PHE A 235 -7.14 7.97 3.09
C PHE A 235 -7.78 6.56 3.14
N SER A 236 -7.41 5.68 2.21
CA SER A 236 -8.05 4.36 2.09
C SER A 236 -7.87 3.45 3.31
N LYS A 237 -6.82 3.65 4.13
CA LYS A 237 -6.50 2.76 5.26
C LYS A 237 -6.79 3.38 6.62
N VAL A 238 -6.90 4.70 6.67
CA VAL A 238 -7.12 5.48 7.90
C VAL A 238 -8.52 6.11 7.96
N PHE A 239 -9.27 6.06 6.87
CA PHE A 239 -10.63 6.60 6.76
C PHE A 239 -11.53 5.63 6.01
N CYS A 240 -11.81 5.86 4.72
CA CYS A 240 -12.60 4.94 3.92
C CYS A 240 -12.11 4.86 2.46
N PRO A 241 -11.96 3.65 1.91
CA PRO A 241 -11.40 3.46 0.57
C PRO A 241 -12.37 3.86 -0.55
N GLY A 242 -13.68 3.87 -0.27
CA GLY A 242 -14.74 4.12 -1.28
C GLY A 242 -14.71 5.53 -1.86
N LEU A 243 -14.24 6.53 -1.13
CA LEU A 243 -14.10 7.90 -1.62
C LEU A 243 -13.01 8.06 -2.68
N ARG A 244 -12.11 7.08 -2.80
CA ARG A 244 -11.01 7.14 -3.75
C ARG A 244 -10.15 8.40 -3.63
N LEU A 245 -9.81 8.79 -2.40
CA LEU A 245 -8.96 9.96 -2.12
C LEU A 245 -7.57 9.54 -1.67
N GLY A 246 -6.57 10.07 -2.35
CA GLY A 246 -5.16 10.01 -2.02
C GLY A 246 -4.49 11.31 -2.42
N TRP A 247 -3.20 11.41 -2.20
CA TRP A 247 -2.41 12.56 -2.61
C TRP A 247 -0.98 12.16 -2.93
N LEU A 248 -0.29 13.04 -3.61
CA LEU A 248 1.16 12.99 -3.74
C LEU A 248 1.80 14.33 -3.40
N SER A 249 3.05 14.29 -2.98
CA SER A 249 3.93 15.44 -2.83
C SER A 249 5.28 15.15 -3.50
N ALA A 250 5.78 16.09 -4.30
CA ALA A 250 7.03 15.98 -5.04
C ALA A 250 7.72 17.33 -5.14
N ALA A 251 9.01 17.32 -5.50
CA ALA A 251 9.74 18.55 -5.84
C ALA A 251 9.05 19.30 -7.01
N PRO A 252 9.15 20.66 -7.06
CA PRO A 252 8.33 21.49 -7.95
C PRO A 252 8.36 21.10 -9.42
N GLU A 253 9.52 20.75 -9.95
CA GLU A 253 9.67 20.38 -11.36
C GLU A 253 8.91 19.07 -11.68
N LEU A 254 9.07 18.07 -10.84
CA LEU A 254 8.39 16.79 -10.99
C LEU A 254 6.89 16.91 -10.68
N PHE A 255 6.53 17.70 -9.67
CA PHE A 255 5.13 18.00 -9.33
C PHE A 255 4.37 18.53 -10.53
N GLN A 256 4.96 19.48 -11.30
CA GLN A 256 4.33 20.02 -12.49
C GLN A 256 4.03 18.94 -13.55
N LYS A 257 4.90 17.92 -13.68
CA LYS A 257 4.64 16.81 -14.61
C LYS A 257 3.45 15.95 -14.13
N TYR A 258 3.33 15.71 -12.83
CA TYR A 258 2.16 15.03 -12.26
C TYR A 258 0.87 15.81 -12.52
N VAL A 259 0.86 17.13 -12.40
CA VAL A 259 -0.29 17.97 -12.74
C VAL A 259 -0.68 17.81 -14.21
N PHE A 260 0.27 17.86 -15.14
CA PHE A 260 -0.02 17.69 -16.58
C PHE A 260 -0.61 16.32 -16.89
N VAL A 261 -0.06 15.26 -16.30
CA VAL A 261 -0.58 13.90 -16.48
C VAL A 261 -1.98 13.75 -15.88
N LYS A 262 -2.22 14.36 -14.72
CA LYS A 262 -3.53 14.40 -14.06
C LYS A 262 -4.57 15.09 -14.92
N GLN A 263 -4.24 16.26 -15.49
CA GLN A 263 -5.12 16.96 -16.43
C GLN A 263 -5.53 16.08 -17.61
N ALA A 264 -4.57 15.34 -18.19
CA ALA A 264 -4.83 14.47 -19.32
C ALA A 264 -5.62 13.19 -18.96
N ALA A 265 -5.55 12.73 -17.69
CA ALA A 265 -6.17 11.50 -17.26
C ALA A 265 -7.64 11.66 -16.86
N ASP A 266 -7.94 12.60 -15.95
CA ASP A 266 -9.28 12.78 -15.38
C ASP A 266 -9.62 14.23 -15.00
N LEU A 267 -8.82 15.20 -15.43
CA LEU A 267 -8.89 16.62 -15.09
C LEU A 267 -8.63 16.89 -13.60
N HIS A 268 -9.43 16.33 -12.72
CA HIS A 268 -9.31 16.44 -11.26
C HIS A 268 -10.04 15.27 -10.58
N THR A 269 -9.70 15.02 -9.33
CA THR A 269 -10.45 14.08 -8.47
C THR A 269 -11.79 14.70 -8.06
N SER A 270 -12.80 13.88 -7.77
CA SER A 270 -14.17 14.32 -7.41
C SER A 270 -14.18 15.50 -6.44
N THR A 271 -14.72 16.65 -6.85
CA THR A 271 -14.85 17.84 -6.01
C THR A 271 -15.71 17.56 -4.78
N LEU A 272 -16.86 16.89 -4.96
CA LEU A 272 -17.72 16.51 -3.84
C LEU A 272 -16.99 15.65 -2.82
N GLY A 273 -16.28 14.60 -3.26
CA GLY A 273 -15.52 13.75 -2.36
C GLY A 273 -14.43 14.50 -1.58
N GLN A 274 -13.77 15.45 -2.23
CA GLN A 274 -12.76 16.29 -1.58
C GLN A 274 -13.40 17.23 -0.53
N MET A 275 -14.54 17.86 -0.85
CA MET A 275 -15.26 18.72 0.09
C MET A 275 -15.85 17.94 1.26
N GLN A 276 -16.35 16.72 1.04
CA GLN A 276 -16.79 15.81 2.10
C GLN A 276 -15.64 15.49 3.08
N LEU A 277 -14.49 15.13 2.55
CA LEU A 277 -13.34 14.83 3.41
C LEU A 277 -12.82 16.07 4.13
N ALA A 278 -12.69 17.21 3.46
CA ALA A 278 -12.28 18.46 4.11
C ALA A 278 -13.23 18.86 5.25
N GLY A 279 -14.54 18.78 5.02
CA GLY A 279 -15.55 19.05 6.05
C GLY A 279 -15.52 18.06 7.20
N TYR A 280 -15.23 16.78 6.92
CA TYR A 280 -15.03 15.77 7.98
C TYR A 280 -13.79 16.09 8.83
N LEU A 281 -12.66 16.39 8.20
CA LEU A 281 -11.41 16.72 8.89
C LEU A 281 -11.58 17.97 9.76
N GLU A 282 -12.28 19.00 9.27
CA GLU A 282 -12.58 20.22 10.01
C GLU A 282 -13.47 19.97 11.23
N THR A 283 -14.51 19.13 11.06
CA THR A 283 -15.55 18.94 12.09
C THR A 283 -15.14 17.93 13.17
N TYR A 284 -14.55 16.81 12.76
CA TYR A 284 -14.30 15.66 13.65
C TYR A 284 -12.81 15.37 13.83
N GLY A 285 -11.95 15.82 12.88
CA GLY A 285 -10.56 15.34 12.81
C GLY A 285 -10.49 13.88 12.34
N LEU A 286 -9.28 13.35 12.25
CA LEU A 286 -9.05 11.96 11.82
C LEU A 286 -8.55 11.05 12.95
N ASP A 287 -7.98 11.64 14.01
CA ASP A 287 -7.26 10.91 15.06
C ASP A 287 -8.15 9.92 15.81
N ARG A 288 -9.42 10.28 16.07
CA ARG A 288 -10.38 9.37 16.71
C ARG A 288 -10.65 8.14 15.85
N ASN A 289 -10.84 8.33 14.54
CA ASN A 289 -11.08 7.24 13.61
C ASN A 289 -9.87 6.31 13.52
N ILE A 290 -8.67 6.90 13.39
CA ILE A 290 -7.41 6.14 13.36
C ILE A 290 -7.21 5.34 14.64
N GLN A 291 -7.50 5.91 15.81
CA GLN A 291 -7.37 5.18 17.08
C GLN A 291 -8.30 3.96 17.11
N GLY A 292 -9.54 4.10 16.64
CA GLY A 292 -10.46 2.96 16.51
C GLY A 292 -9.93 1.87 15.57
N VAL A 293 -9.32 2.24 14.45
CA VAL A 293 -8.65 1.32 13.54
C VAL A 293 -7.47 0.61 14.21
N ILE A 294 -6.62 1.35 14.91
CA ILE A 294 -5.46 0.84 15.65
C ILE A 294 -5.89 -0.21 16.69
N ASP A 295 -6.87 0.12 17.52
CA ASP A 295 -7.31 -0.77 18.61
C ASP A 295 -7.92 -2.06 18.06
N LEU A 296 -8.73 -1.95 17.01
CA LEU A 296 -9.35 -3.08 16.34
C LEU A 296 -8.28 -4.00 15.70
N TYR A 297 -7.37 -3.43 14.91
CA TYR A 297 -6.37 -4.24 14.19
C TYR A 297 -5.32 -4.83 15.12
N ARG A 298 -4.93 -4.12 16.19
CA ARG A 298 -4.06 -4.66 17.24
C ARG A 298 -4.68 -5.94 17.84
N SER A 299 -5.95 -5.86 18.26
CA SER A 299 -6.65 -7.01 18.84
C SER A 299 -6.68 -8.21 17.88
N ARG A 300 -6.96 -7.97 16.60
CA ARG A 300 -7.03 -9.00 15.57
C ARG A 300 -5.65 -9.60 15.25
N ARG A 301 -4.63 -8.75 15.11
CA ARG A 301 -3.23 -9.19 14.94
C ARG A 301 -2.78 -10.08 16.10
N ASP A 302 -3.07 -9.68 17.34
CA ASP A 302 -2.66 -10.41 18.53
C ASP A 302 -3.31 -11.79 18.61
N VAL A 303 -4.59 -11.90 18.24
CA VAL A 303 -5.28 -13.20 18.15
C VAL A 303 -4.64 -14.05 17.07
N MET A 304 -4.37 -13.50 15.89
CA MET A 304 -3.76 -14.24 14.78
C MET A 304 -2.38 -14.77 15.18
N LEU A 305 -1.49 -13.93 15.69
CA LEU A 305 -0.14 -14.32 16.09
C LEU A 305 -0.15 -15.39 17.20
N ARG A 306 -0.97 -15.20 18.25
CA ARG A 306 -1.08 -16.16 19.35
C ARG A 306 -1.60 -17.52 18.88
N THR A 307 -2.57 -17.52 17.95
CA THR A 307 -3.13 -18.78 17.44
C THR A 307 -2.13 -19.48 16.52
N MET A 308 -1.40 -18.74 15.68
CA MET A 308 -0.32 -19.32 14.87
C MET A 308 0.77 -19.93 15.73
N GLU A 309 1.19 -19.26 16.80
CA GLU A 309 2.22 -19.73 17.72
C GLU A 309 1.81 -21.03 18.43
N ALA A 310 0.52 -21.18 18.73
CA ALA A 310 -0.02 -22.39 19.38
C ALA A 310 -0.28 -23.56 18.42
N GLU A 311 -0.59 -23.28 17.15
CA GLU A 311 -1.17 -24.26 16.24
C GLU A 311 -0.29 -24.61 15.03
N PHE A 312 0.59 -23.71 14.57
CA PHE A 312 1.38 -23.98 13.37
C PHE A 312 2.49 -25.01 13.68
N PRO A 313 2.77 -25.93 12.76
CA PRO A 313 3.86 -26.88 12.90
C PRO A 313 5.23 -26.20 12.81
N ASP A 314 6.26 -26.88 13.32
CA ASP A 314 7.64 -26.43 13.23
C ASP A 314 8.10 -26.24 11.77
N GLY A 315 9.07 -25.36 11.57
CA GLY A 315 9.64 -25.07 10.25
C GLY A 315 8.90 -23.96 9.47
N ILE A 316 7.81 -23.41 9.99
CA ILE A 316 7.12 -22.26 9.44
C ILE A 316 7.52 -21.01 10.21
N THR A 317 7.86 -19.94 9.49
CA THR A 317 8.21 -18.66 10.09
C THR A 317 7.27 -17.55 9.61
N TRP A 318 7.13 -16.49 10.41
CA TRP A 318 6.27 -15.35 10.06
C TRP A 318 6.75 -14.06 10.67
N THR A 319 6.41 -12.95 10.03
CA THR A 319 6.69 -11.61 10.53
C THR A 319 5.75 -11.26 11.71
N ARG A 320 6.20 -10.32 12.57
CA ARG A 320 5.43 -9.82 13.73
C ARG A 320 5.23 -8.31 13.58
N PRO A 321 4.24 -7.88 12.76
CA PRO A 321 4.08 -6.47 12.45
C PRO A 321 3.66 -5.64 13.65
N GLU A 322 4.29 -4.48 13.82
CA GLU A 322 3.95 -3.47 14.85
C GLU A 322 2.79 -2.56 14.43
N GLY A 323 2.21 -2.80 13.26
CA GLY A 323 1.12 -2.00 12.68
C GLY A 323 0.64 -2.55 11.34
N GLY A 324 -0.11 -1.73 10.61
CA GLY A 324 -0.59 -2.09 9.27
C GLY A 324 -1.72 -3.12 9.28
N MET A 325 -1.73 -4.01 8.29
CA MET A 325 -2.85 -4.93 8.03
C MET A 325 -2.41 -6.35 7.68
N PHE A 326 -1.12 -6.59 7.50
CA PHE A 326 -0.58 -7.82 6.91
C PHE A 326 0.50 -8.45 7.76
N LEU A 327 0.63 -9.75 7.62
CA LEU A 327 1.81 -10.50 8.00
C LEU A 327 2.23 -11.44 6.87
N TRP A 328 3.50 -11.80 6.86
CA TRP A 328 4.14 -12.63 5.87
C TRP A 328 4.55 -13.94 6.47
N ILE A 329 4.28 -15.04 5.79
CA ILE A 329 4.61 -16.39 6.23
C ILE A 329 5.56 -17.02 5.22
N THR A 330 6.58 -17.68 5.71
CA THR A 330 7.49 -18.50 4.92
C THR A 330 7.32 -19.97 5.35
N LEU A 331 6.93 -20.79 4.41
CA LEU A 331 6.78 -22.23 4.53
C LEU A 331 8.15 -22.91 4.29
N PRO A 332 8.34 -24.19 4.68
CA PRO A 332 9.47 -24.98 4.23
C PRO A 332 9.64 -24.95 2.69
N GLU A 333 10.87 -24.96 2.20
CA GLU A 333 11.16 -24.87 0.76
C GLU A 333 10.52 -25.98 -0.08
N SER A 334 10.18 -27.12 0.53
CA SER A 334 9.49 -28.24 -0.11
C SER A 334 8.02 -27.97 -0.42
N LEU A 335 7.42 -26.91 0.15
CA LEU A 335 5.99 -26.60 0.00
C LEU A 335 5.77 -25.45 -0.98
N ASN A 336 4.70 -25.56 -1.76
CA ASN A 336 4.22 -24.49 -2.65
C ASN A 336 2.97 -23.87 -2.06
N ALA A 337 3.00 -22.57 -1.79
CA ALA A 337 1.88 -21.84 -1.18
C ALA A 337 0.60 -21.85 -2.05
N ARG A 338 0.71 -22.01 -3.37
CA ARG A 338 -0.46 -22.14 -4.25
C ARG A 338 -1.16 -23.48 -4.04
N GLU A 339 -0.40 -24.58 -3.93
CA GLU A 339 -0.95 -25.89 -3.62
C GLU A 339 -1.57 -25.91 -2.21
N ILE A 340 -0.93 -25.27 -1.24
CA ILE A 340 -1.47 -25.10 0.12
C ILE A 340 -2.76 -24.27 0.08
N LEU A 341 -2.87 -23.23 -0.74
CA LEU A 341 -4.10 -22.46 -0.91
C LEU A 341 -5.25 -23.35 -1.40
N GLU A 342 -5.01 -24.21 -2.39
CA GLU A 342 -6.04 -25.12 -2.91
C GLU A 342 -6.58 -26.06 -1.82
N LEU A 343 -5.70 -26.59 -0.98
CA LEU A 343 -6.09 -27.42 0.17
C LEU A 343 -6.82 -26.59 1.25
N CYS A 344 -6.38 -25.38 1.51
CA CYS A 344 -7.05 -24.48 2.46
C CYS A 344 -8.44 -24.06 1.99
N LEU A 345 -8.67 -23.90 0.69
CA LEU A 345 -9.99 -23.60 0.13
C LEU A 345 -11.00 -24.74 0.34
N VAL A 346 -10.55 -25.99 0.44
CA VAL A 346 -11.40 -27.13 0.81
C VAL A 346 -11.86 -27.02 2.27
N GLU A 347 -11.04 -26.43 3.13
CA GLU A 347 -11.36 -26.16 4.56
C GLU A 347 -11.95 -24.73 4.75
N ASP A 348 -12.43 -24.10 3.66
CA ASP A 348 -13.02 -22.76 3.65
C ASP A 348 -12.10 -21.66 4.24
N VAL A 349 -10.81 -21.71 3.94
CA VAL A 349 -9.81 -20.67 4.30
C VAL A 349 -9.07 -20.21 3.06
N ALA A 350 -8.82 -18.89 2.96
CA ALA A 350 -8.07 -18.33 1.85
C ALA A 350 -7.02 -17.30 2.31
N PHE A 351 -5.89 -17.29 1.62
CA PHE A 351 -4.78 -16.33 1.77
C PHE A 351 -4.24 -15.95 0.38
N VAL A 352 -3.18 -15.12 0.28
CA VAL A 352 -2.54 -14.81 -1.00
C VAL A 352 -1.19 -15.51 -1.10
N PRO A 353 -0.95 -16.40 -2.08
CA PRO A 353 0.38 -16.96 -2.36
C PRO A 353 1.40 -15.86 -2.63
N GLY A 354 2.62 -16.05 -2.14
CA GLY A 354 3.63 -15.00 -2.13
C GLY A 354 4.28 -14.71 -3.47
N GLY A 355 4.36 -15.69 -4.38
CA GLY A 355 5.01 -15.52 -5.69
C GLY A 355 4.54 -14.30 -6.47
N ALA A 356 3.27 -13.87 -6.31
CA ALA A 356 2.72 -12.68 -6.95
C ALA A 356 3.38 -11.36 -6.52
N PHE A 357 4.05 -11.32 -5.37
CA PHE A 357 4.73 -10.14 -4.83
C PHE A 357 6.20 -10.02 -5.26
N PHE A 358 6.65 -10.91 -6.12
CA PHE A 358 7.98 -10.90 -6.71
C PHE A 358 7.85 -10.66 -8.22
N PRO A 359 8.26 -9.49 -8.73
CA PRO A 359 8.06 -9.14 -10.14
C PRO A 359 8.77 -10.10 -11.11
N ASN A 360 9.84 -10.76 -10.67
CA ASN A 360 10.60 -11.74 -11.45
C ASN A 360 10.23 -13.20 -11.12
N GLY A 361 9.24 -13.42 -10.22
CA GLY A 361 8.80 -14.75 -9.79
C GLY A 361 9.70 -15.40 -8.74
N GLY A 362 9.43 -16.67 -8.43
CA GLY A 362 10.11 -17.40 -7.37
C GLY A 362 9.43 -17.25 -6.00
N HIS A 363 10.11 -17.75 -4.94
CA HIS A 363 9.61 -17.70 -3.57
C HIS A 363 8.22 -18.31 -3.36
N GLU A 364 7.94 -19.40 -4.08
CA GLU A 364 6.64 -20.08 -4.10
C GLU A 364 6.24 -20.67 -2.74
N ASN A 365 7.16 -20.76 -1.78
CA ASN A 365 6.94 -21.19 -0.41
C ASN A 365 6.53 -20.05 0.54
N THR A 366 6.11 -18.90 0.02
CA THR A 366 5.71 -17.74 0.83
C THR A 366 4.25 -17.39 0.64
N LEU A 367 3.65 -16.71 1.62
CA LEU A 367 2.26 -16.24 1.53
C LEU A 367 2.00 -15.02 2.42
N ARG A 368 0.97 -14.26 2.06
CA ARG A 368 0.50 -13.10 2.83
C ARG A 368 -0.84 -13.40 3.48
N MET A 369 -0.98 -13.05 4.75
CA MET A 369 -2.26 -13.01 5.46
C MET A 369 -2.64 -11.58 5.88
N ASN A 370 -3.94 -11.32 5.88
CA ASN A 370 -4.56 -10.07 6.33
C ASN A 370 -5.38 -10.34 7.59
N TYR A 371 -5.28 -9.46 8.59
CA TYR A 371 -6.05 -9.56 9.84
C TYR A 371 -7.11 -8.47 10.01
N SER A 372 -7.29 -7.56 9.03
CA SER A 372 -8.16 -6.39 9.20
C SER A 372 -9.65 -6.67 9.04
N THR A 373 -10.07 -7.71 8.34
CA THR A 373 -11.46 -7.90 7.92
C THR A 373 -12.25 -8.94 8.71
N SER A 374 -11.60 -9.96 9.25
CA SER A 374 -12.27 -11.04 9.99
C SER A 374 -12.39 -10.73 11.48
N SER A 375 -13.46 -11.18 12.14
CA SER A 375 -13.56 -11.09 13.61
C SER A 375 -12.49 -11.96 14.29
N THR A 376 -12.23 -11.71 15.57
CA THR A 376 -11.25 -12.49 16.36
C THR A 376 -11.55 -13.97 16.39
N GLU A 377 -12.84 -14.36 16.49
CA GLU A 377 -13.29 -15.76 16.47
C GLU A 377 -13.04 -16.41 15.11
N ARG A 378 -13.34 -15.69 14.03
CA ARG A 378 -13.06 -16.18 12.66
C ARG A 378 -11.57 -16.26 12.38
N ILE A 379 -10.76 -15.34 12.91
CA ILE A 379 -9.30 -15.42 12.79
C ILE A 379 -8.78 -16.68 13.48
N GLU A 380 -9.19 -16.92 14.72
CA GLU A 380 -8.78 -18.11 15.47
C GLU A 380 -9.17 -19.40 14.75
N GLU A 381 -10.41 -19.50 14.31
CA GLU A 381 -10.91 -20.66 13.57
C GLU A 381 -10.17 -20.87 12.24
N GLY A 382 -9.98 -19.80 11.44
CA GLY A 382 -9.29 -19.89 10.15
C GLY A 382 -7.83 -20.31 10.29
N VAL A 383 -7.12 -19.80 11.29
CA VAL A 383 -5.73 -20.19 11.59
C VAL A 383 -5.66 -21.67 12.01
N LYS A 384 -6.61 -22.16 12.82
CA LYS A 384 -6.66 -23.60 13.20
C LYS A 384 -6.91 -24.51 12.00
N ARG A 385 -7.82 -24.13 11.09
CA ARG A 385 -8.07 -24.89 9.85
C ARG A 385 -6.83 -24.91 8.97
N MET A 386 -6.16 -23.77 8.79
CA MET A 386 -4.91 -23.67 8.05
C MET A 386 -3.82 -24.54 8.68
N ALA A 387 -3.67 -24.53 10.01
CA ALA A 387 -2.71 -25.35 10.73
C ALA A 387 -2.92 -26.86 10.51
N LYS A 388 -4.19 -27.30 10.45
CA LYS A 388 -4.52 -28.69 10.10
C LYS A 388 -3.99 -29.07 8.71
N VAL A 389 -4.21 -28.22 7.71
CA VAL A 389 -3.71 -28.44 6.34
C VAL A 389 -2.20 -28.46 6.31
N LEU A 390 -1.55 -27.52 7.00
CA LEU A 390 -0.08 -27.41 7.04
C LEU A 390 0.58 -28.65 7.67
N ARG A 391 0.02 -29.19 8.77
CA ARG A 391 0.51 -30.45 9.38
C ARG A 391 0.46 -31.60 8.39
N GLN A 392 -0.64 -31.75 7.67
CA GLN A 392 -0.82 -32.83 6.67
C GLN A 392 0.12 -32.67 5.46
N ALA A 393 0.48 -31.44 5.11
CA ALA A 393 1.37 -31.18 3.98
C ALA A 393 2.85 -31.32 4.31
N ILE A 394 3.22 -31.25 5.60
CA ILE A 394 4.61 -31.43 6.07
C ILE A 394 4.92 -32.92 6.38
N GLU A 395 3.91 -33.72 6.77
CA GLU A 395 4.04 -35.20 6.96
C GLU A 395 4.24 -35.92 5.62
#